data_9e6c5b254f0ccbce6c7378680ae8fa11
#
_entry.id   9e6c5b254f0ccbce6c7378680ae8fa11
#
_cell.length_a   1.000
_cell.length_b   1.000
_cell.length_c   1.000
_cell.angle_alpha   90.00
_cell.angle_beta   90.00
_cell.angle_gamma   90.00
#
_symmetry.space_group_name_H-M   'P 1'
#
loop_
_entity.id
_entity.type
_entity.pdbx_description
1 polymer ?
#
loop_
_entity_poly.entity_id
_entity_poly.type
_entity_poly.pdbx_seq_one_letter_code
_entity_poly.pdbx_strand_id
1 'polypeptide(L)'
;MDNLEEPLAVGRTAEIYPFGDGKVLKLFFPTIPQAWIDKEVETGRYIQDAGLPVPKVYETVRRDGRAGVVYERIEGPSLLNQLGTKPWNVVRYARLLAGLHAQVHDVSAPPGLETQHEWATGGIPESAKLPEDLRDRILRLLASMPEGEQLCHGDFHPGNIIVTQRGPVIIDWMTAY
;
A
#
# COMPACT_ATOMS: atom_id res chain seq x y z
N MET A 1 -17.85 -25.77 -3.66
CA MET A 1 -16.87 -24.96 -2.91
C MET A 1 -15.57 -25.09 -3.66
N ASP A 2 -15.22 -24.08 -4.45
CA ASP A 2 -13.93 -24.09 -5.15
C ASP A 2 -12.84 -23.98 -4.09
N ASN A 3 -12.08 -25.03 -3.92
CA ASN A 3 -10.90 -25.03 -3.06
C ASN A 3 -9.96 -23.91 -3.57
N LEU A 4 -9.51 -23.03 -2.70
CA LEU A 4 -8.47 -22.06 -3.06
C LEU A 4 -7.22 -22.86 -3.48
N GLU A 5 -6.65 -22.51 -4.62
CA GLU A 5 -5.34 -23.01 -5.04
C GLU A 5 -4.26 -22.60 -4.02
N GLU A 6 -3.01 -23.03 -4.21
CA GLU A 6 -1.91 -22.52 -3.39
C GLU A 6 -1.74 -21.02 -3.60
N PRO A 7 -1.46 -20.24 -2.52
CA PRO A 7 -1.29 -18.81 -2.65
C PRO A 7 -0.04 -18.48 -3.49
N LEU A 8 -0.15 -17.50 -4.38
CA LEU A 8 0.96 -16.95 -5.16
C LEU A 8 1.99 -16.25 -4.27
N ALA A 9 1.52 -15.64 -3.18
CA ALA A 9 2.34 -14.95 -2.20
C ALA A 9 1.61 -14.86 -0.84
N VAL A 10 2.37 -14.78 0.23
CA VAL A 10 1.89 -14.55 1.59
C VAL A 10 2.55 -13.31 2.14
N GLY A 11 1.75 -12.28 2.45
CA GLY A 11 2.18 -11.04 3.07
C GLY A 11 1.91 -11.01 4.59
N ARG A 12 2.10 -9.83 5.19
CA ARG A 12 1.81 -9.61 6.63
C ARG A 12 0.32 -9.51 6.93
N THR A 13 -0.48 -9.07 5.99
CA THR A 13 -1.90 -8.74 6.17
C THR A 13 -2.85 -9.65 5.38
N ALA A 14 -2.35 -10.30 4.33
CA ALA A 14 -3.16 -11.09 3.40
C ALA A 14 -2.34 -12.15 2.67
N GLU A 15 -3.06 -13.08 2.08
CA GLU A 15 -2.59 -14.04 1.09
C GLU A 15 -3.10 -13.64 -0.28
N ILE A 16 -2.29 -13.85 -1.32
CA ILE A 16 -2.64 -13.55 -2.71
C ILE A 16 -2.90 -14.85 -3.45
N TYR A 17 -4.09 -15.01 -3.99
CA TYR A 17 -4.50 -16.20 -4.75
C TYR A 17 -4.77 -15.85 -6.21
N PRO A 18 -4.59 -16.79 -7.15
CA PRO A 18 -5.14 -16.63 -8.50
C PRO A 18 -6.68 -16.49 -8.42
N PHE A 19 -7.26 -15.65 -9.29
CA PHE A 19 -8.70 -15.42 -9.31
C PHE A 19 -9.21 -15.18 -10.73
N GLY A 20 -9.51 -16.27 -11.44
CA GLY A 20 -9.89 -16.20 -12.85
C GLY A 20 -8.80 -15.62 -13.75
N ASP A 21 -9.15 -15.26 -14.97
CA ASP A 21 -8.19 -14.77 -15.95
C ASP A 21 -7.74 -13.33 -15.66
N GLY A 22 -6.45 -13.16 -15.50
CA GLY A 22 -5.83 -11.82 -15.33
C GLY A 22 -6.16 -11.12 -14.02
N LYS A 23 -6.60 -11.84 -12.98
CA LYS A 23 -6.95 -11.30 -11.68
C LYS A 23 -6.27 -12.06 -10.54
N VAL A 24 -6.19 -11.39 -9.38
CA VAL A 24 -5.78 -11.98 -8.12
C VAL A 24 -6.76 -11.61 -7.02
N LEU A 25 -6.91 -12.50 -6.06
CA LEU A 25 -7.65 -12.26 -4.82
C LEU A 25 -6.65 -11.99 -3.70
N LYS A 26 -6.67 -10.79 -3.14
CA LYS A 26 -6.01 -10.44 -1.88
C LYS A 26 -6.97 -10.81 -0.74
N LEU A 27 -6.73 -11.94 -0.08
CA LEU A 27 -7.58 -12.48 0.98
C LEU A 27 -6.97 -12.13 2.34
N PHE A 28 -7.59 -11.22 3.06
CA PHE A 28 -7.04 -10.68 4.31
C PHE A 28 -7.12 -11.68 5.45
N PHE A 29 -6.15 -11.62 6.37
CA PHE A 29 -6.21 -12.40 7.59
C PHE A 29 -7.36 -11.91 8.49
N PRO A 30 -7.95 -12.79 9.31
CA PRO A 30 -9.09 -12.43 10.17
C PRO A 30 -8.79 -11.33 11.19
N THR A 31 -7.52 -11.08 11.46
CA THR A 31 -7.05 -10.04 12.39
C THR A 31 -7.07 -8.64 11.79
N ILE A 32 -7.28 -8.50 10.49
CA ILE A 32 -7.29 -7.20 9.80
C ILE A 32 -8.68 -6.57 9.94
N PRO A 33 -8.79 -5.36 10.52
CA PRO A 33 -10.06 -4.66 10.64
C PRO A 33 -10.71 -4.39 9.30
N GLN A 34 -12.04 -4.55 9.21
CA GLN A 34 -12.79 -4.29 7.98
C GLN A 34 -12.58 -2.85 7.48
N ALA A 35 -12.51 -1.87 8.40
CA ALA A 35 -12.28 -0.47 8.05
C ALA A 35 -10.96 -0.23 7.28
N TRP A 36 -9.91 -1.00 7.56
CA TRP A 36 -8.65 -0.91 6.82
C TRP A 36 -8.78 -1.45 5.41
N ILE A 37 -9.57 -2.50 5.24
CA ILE A 37 -9.84 -3.11 3.92
C ILE A 37 -10.68 -2.15 3.08
N ASP A 38 -11.71 -1.54 3.68
CA ASP A 38 -12.57 -0.56 3.02
C ASP A 38 -11.76 0.67 2.59
N LYS A 39 -10.90 1.18 3.48
CA LYS A 39 -9.95 2.27 3.19
C LYS A 39 -9.03 1.91 2.00
N GLU A 40 -8.44 0.71 1.98
CA GLU A 40 -7.57 0.27 0.87
C GLU A 40 -8.33 0.25 -0.45
N VAL A 41 -9.57 -0.22 -0.46
CA VAL A 41 -10.42 -0.27 -1.66
C VAL A 41 -10.77 1.13 -2.16
N GLU A 42 -11.20 2.02 -1.26
CA GLU A 42 -11.57 3.41 -1.58
C GLU A 42 -10.36 4.18 -2.11
N THR A 43 -9.24 4.11 -1.40
CA THR A 43 -7.98 4.72 -1.83
C THR A 43 -7.54 4.15 -3.18
N GLY A 44 -7.56 2.81 -3.34
CA GLY A 44 -7.17 2.16 -4.60
C GLY A 44 -7.98 2.62 -5.81
N ARG A 45 -9.29 2.84 -5.65
CA ARG A 45 -10.15 3.39 -6.72
C ARG A 45 -9.82 4.85 -7.00
N TYR A 46 -9.68 5.65 -5.94
CA TYR A 46 -9.36 7.07 -6.09
C TYR A 46 -8.05 7.30 -6.85
N ILE A 47 -6.98 6.59 -6.49
CA ILE A 47 -5.68 6.73 -7.15
C ILE A 47 -5.67 6.18 -8.58
N GLN A 48 -6.49 5.16 -8.86
CA GLN A 48 -6.71 4.69 -10.22
C GLN A 48 -7.37 5.78 -11.08
N ASP A 49 -8.40 6.45 -10.56
CA ASP A 49 -9.10 7.54 -11.24
C ASP A 49 -8.20 8.78 -11.40
N ALA A 50 -7.26 8.99 -10.47
CA ALA A 50 -6.21 10.01 -10.59
C ALA A 50 -5.12 9.67 -11.63
N GLY A 51 -5.17 8.48 -12.25
CA GLY A 51 -4.26 8.07 -13.32
C GLY A 51 -2.89 7.56 -12.86
N LEU A 52 -2.72 7.26 -11.58
CA LEU A 52 -1.50 6.63 -11.10
C LEU A 52 -1.39 5.18 -11.63
N PRO A 53 -0.17 4.68 -11.86
CA PRO A 53 0.06 3.32 -12.33
C PRO A 53 -0.13 2.31 -11.19
N VAL A 54 -1.37 1.89 -10.98
CA VAL A 54 -1.79 0.97 -9.92
C VAL A 54 -2.63 -0.18 -10.49
N PRO A 55 -2.73 -1.33 -9.80
CA PRO A 55 -3.63 -2.40 -10.20
C PRO A 55 -5.08 -1.94 -10.16
N LYS A 56 -5.87 -2.34 -11.14
CA LYS A 56 -7.31 -2.08 -11.12
C LYS A 56 -7.98 -2.83 -9.96
N VAL A 57 -8.82 -2.13 -9.22
CA VAL A 57 -9.69 -2.70 -8.19
C VAL A 57 -11.00 -3.11 -8.83
N TYR A 58 -11.36 -4.40 -8.78
CA TYR A 58 -12.59 -4.91 -9.37
C TYR A 58 -13.73 -4.94 -8.36
N GLU A 59 -13.62 -5.81 -7.36
CA GLU A 59 -14.70 -6.08 -6.41
C GLU A 59 -14.17 -6.54 -5.04
N THR A 60 -15.03 -6.46 -4.04
CA THR A 60 -14.81 -7.06 -2.74
C THR A 60 -15.60 -8.36 -2.64
N VAL A 61 -15.01 -9.37 -2.04
CA VAL A 61 -15.63 -10.71 -1.88
C VAL A 61 -15.48 -11.20 -0.44
N ARG A 62 -16.24 -12.21 -0.08
CA ARG A 62 -16.02 -12.99 1.14
C ARG A 62 -15.74 -14.45 0.79
N ARG A 63 -14.65 -14.99 1.34
CA ARG A 63 -14.26 -16.40 1.21
C ARG A 63 -13.92 -16.96 2.58
N ASP A 64 -14.55 -18.04 2.96
CA ASP A 64 -14.34 -18.74 4.25
C ASP A 64 -14.45 -17.79 5.47
N GLY A 65 -15.41 -16.87 5.41
CA GLY A 65 -15.63 -15.85 6.46
C GLY A 65 -14.64 -14.69 6.42
N ARG A 66 -13.62 -14.73 5.57
CA ARG A 66 -12.59 -13.69 5.41
C ARG A 66 -13.00 -12.68 4.34
N ALA A 67 -12.63 -11.43 4.55
CA ALA A 67 -12.77 -10.40 3.52
C ALA A 67 -11.65 -10.51 2.49
N GLY A 68 -11.97 -10.26 1.24
CA GLY A 68 -11.01 -10.24 0.14
C GLY A 68 -11.31 -9.14 -0.87
N VAL A 69 -10.30 -8.73 -1.61
CA VAL A 69 -10.39 -7.76 -2.69
C VAL A 69 -9.79 -8.35 -3.95
N VAL A 70 -10.53 -8.24 -5.04
CA VAL A 70 -10.09 -8.72 -6.36
C VAL A 70 -9.40 -7.58 -7.10
N TYR A 71 -8.16 -7.81 -7.48
CA TYR A 71 -7.31 -6.86 -8.21
C TYR A 71 -6.91 -7.40 -9.58
N GLU A 72 -6.50 -6.50 -10.47
CA GLU A 72 -5.75 -6.84 -11.67
C GLU A 72 -4.47 -7.58 -11.29
N ARG A 73 -4.22 -8.70 -11.98
CA ARG A 73 -2.96 -9.44 -11.82
C ARG A 73 -1.84 -8.70 -12.53
N ILE A 74 -0.88 -8.23 -11.77
CA ILE A 74 0.31 -7.56 -12.31
C ILE A 74 1.45 -8.56 -12.40
N GLU A 75 1.93 -8.80 -13.62
CA GLU A 75 3.02 -9.74 -13.89
C GLU A 75 4.34 -9.01 -14.12
N GLY A 76 5.34 -9.42 -13.37
CA GLY A 76 6.69 -8.88 -13.46
C GLY A 76 7.46 -9.04 -12.15
N PRO A 77 8.78 -8.85 -12.20
CA PRO A 77 9.60 -8.80 -10.99
C PRO A 77 9.38 -7.49 -10.24
N SER A 78 9.52 -7.50 -8.93
CA SER A 78 9.60 -6.26 -8.16
C SER A 78 10.88 -5.48 -8.50
N LEU A 79 10.86 -4.18 -8.30
CA LEU A 79 12.05 -3.34 -8.46
C LEU A 79 13.16 -3.76 -7.48
N LEU A 80 12.79 -4.28 -6.30
CA LEU A 80 13.72 -4.86 -5.34
C LEU A 80 14.45 -6.08 -5.92
N ASN A 81 13.72 -6.99 -6.58
CA ASN A 81 14.31 -8.15 -7.25
C ASN A 81 15.22 -7.72 -8.41
N GLN A 82 14.83 -6.68 -9.15
CA GLN A 82 15.66 -6.09 -10.21
C GLN A 82 16.97 -5.50 -9.65
N LEU A 83 16.91 -4.83 -8.50
CA LEU A 83 18.10 -4.32 -7.81
C LEU A 83 19.05 -5.46 -7.38
N GLY A 84 18.50 -6.56 -6.86
CA GLY A 84 19.27 -7.72 -6.44
C GLY A 84 19.98 -8.43 -7.61
N THR A 85 19.31 -8.53 -8.78
CA THR A 85 19.84 -9.22 -9.96
C THR A 85 20.68 -8.33 -10.87
N LYS A 86 20.46 -7.00 -10.85
CA LYS A 86 21.15 -6.02 -11.73
C LYS A 86 21.59 -4.78 -10.93
N PRO A 87 22.48 -4.94 -9.92
CA PRO A 87 22.85 -3.85 -9.03
C PRO A 87 23.54 -2.67 -9.74
N TRP A 88 24.15 -2.91 -10.90
CA TRP A 88 24.76 -1.84 -11.73
C TRP A 88 23.72 -0.84 -12.28
N ASN A 89 22.43 -1.18 -12.26
CA ASN A 89 21.33 -0.28 -12.67
C ASN A 89 20.79 0.57 -11.50
N VAL A 90 21.44 0.61 -10.34
CA VAL A 90 20.95 1.29 -9.14
C VAL A 90 20.55 2.75 -9.40
N VAL A 91 21.35 3.49 -10.16
CA VAL A 91 21.04 4.91 -10.49
C VAL A 91 19.76 5.03 -11.32
N ARG A 92 19.57 4.14 -12.30
CA ARG A 92 18.34 4.09 -13.11
C ARG A 92 17.12 3.77 -12.25
N TYR A 93 17.24 2.79 -11.37
CA TYR A 93 16.14 2.37 -10.49
C TYR A 93 15.83 3.41 -9.42
N ALA A 94 16.85 4.11 -8.89
CA ALA A 94 16.64 5.22 -7.97
C ALA A 94 15.88 6.39 -8.64
N ARG A 95 16.22 6.73 -9.89
CA ARG A 95 15.48 7.75 -10.66
C ARG A 95 14.04 7.32 -10.95
N LEU A 96 13.82 6.05 -11.27
CA LEU A 96 12.47 5.52 -11.48
C LEU A 96 11.65 5.63 -10.19
N LEU A 97 12.21 5.17 -9.07
CA LEU A 97 11.56 5.23 -7.77
C LEU A 97 11.23 6.68 -7.37
N ALA A 98 12.20 7.60 -7.50
CA ALA A 98 12.01 9.01 -7.20
C ALA A 98 10.93 9.67 -8.09
N GLY A 99 10.91 9.34 -9.39
CA GLY A 99 9.90 9.85 -10.32
C GLY A 99 8.49 9.35 -9.99
N LEU A 100 8.34 8.08 -9.62
CA LEU A 100 7.05 7.53 -9.17
C LEU A 100 6.61 8.16 -7.84
N HIS A 101 7.54 8.35 -6.90
CA HIS A 101 7.24 8.99 -5.63
C HIS A 101 6.76 10.43 -5.81
N ALA A 102 7.41 11.20 -6.70
CA ALA A 102 6.95 12.54 -7.06
C ALA A 102 5.54 12.52 -7.67
N GLN A 103 5.25 11.58 -8.59
CA GLN A 103 3.91 11.44 -9.17
C GLN A 103 2.84 11.14 -8.10
N VAL A 104 3.16 10.33 -7.10
CA VAL A 104 2.23 10.09 -5.97
C VAL A 104 1.95 11.38 -5.22
N HIS A 105 2.98 12.17 -4.94
CA HIS A 105 2.85 13.45 -4.23
C HIS A 105 2.27 14.58 -5.08
N ASP A 106 2.12 14.42 -6.39
CA ASP A 106 1.38 15.36 -7.24
C ASP A 106 -0.15 15.16 -7.15
N VAL A 107 -0.60 14.08 -6.50
CA VAL A 107 -2.02 13.79 -6.26
C VAL A 107 -2.39 14.27 -4.87
N SER A 108 -3.52 14.99 -4.74
CA SER A 108 -4.09 15.31 -3.43
C SER A 108 -4.63 14.07 -2.74
N ALA A 109 -4.54 14.01 -1.42
CA ALA A 109 -5.15 12.94 -0.66
C ALA A 109 -6.68 12.92 -0.84
N PRO A 110 -7.33 11.74 -0.94
CA PRO A 110 -8.79 11.68 -1.03
C PRO A 110 -9.44 12.25 0.24
N PRO A 111 -10.61 12.89 0.11
CA PRO A 111 -11.35 13.39 1.26
C PRO A 111 -11.65 12.29 2.28
N GLY A 112 -11.36 12.54 3.54
CA GLY A 112 -11.60 11.58 4.64
C GLY A 112 -10.50 10.53 4.81
N LEU A 113 -9.44 10.57 4.03
CA LEU A 113 -8.24 9.79 4.32
C LEU A 113 -7.57 10.38 5.57
N GLU A 114 -7.22 9.51 6.51
CA GLU A 114 -6.50 9.90 7.72
C GLU A 114 -5.15 10.51 7.36
N THR A 115 -4.83 11.66 7.92
CA THR A 115 -3.55 12.34 7.71
C THR A 115 -2.41 11.60 8.44
N GLN A 116 -1.17 11.81 7.99
CA GLN A 116 0.01 11.29 8.71
C GLN A 116 0.02 11.76 10.17
N HIS A 117 -0.43 12.99 10.42
CA HIS A 117 -0.50 13.59 11.74
C HIS A 117 -1.52 12.84 12.64
N GLU A 118 -2.72 12.61 12.12
CA GLU A 118 -3.76 11.85 12.83
C GLU A 118 -3.31 10.42 13.12
N TRP A 119 -2.76 9.73 12.13
CA TRP A 119 -2.23 8.37 12.27
C TRP A 119 -1.14 8.29 13.34
N ALA A 120 -0.14 9.19 13.28
CA ALA A 120 0.95 9.22 14.24
C ALA A 120 0.46 9.61 15.65
N THR A 121 -0.45 10.59 15.73
CA THR A 121 -1.04 11.03 17.00
C THR A 121 -1.86 9.91 17.64
N GLY A 122 -2.60 9.12 16.87
CA GLY A 122 -3.37 7.97 17.35
C GLY A 122 -2.49 6.84 17.87
N GLY A 123 -1.38 6.53 17.20
CA GLY A 123 -0.50 5.40 17.55
C GLY A 123 0.48 5.65 18.71
N ILE A 124 0.95 6.88 18.88
CA ILE A 124 1.95 7.23 19.91
C ILE A 124 1.44 7.06 21.35
N PRO A 125 0.22 7.51 21.72
CA PRO A 125 -0.31 7.36 23.08
C PRO A 125 -0.46 5.90 23.51
N GLU A 126 -0.77 5.00 22.59
CA GLU A 126 -0.99 3.57 22.86
C GLU A 126 0.31 2.78 23.02
N SER A 127 1.47 3.38 22.69
CA SER A 127 2.76 2.73 22.82
C SER A 127 3.19 2.62 24.30
N ALA A 128 2.81 1.51 24.94
CA ALA A 128 3.15 1.20 26.33
C ALA A 128 4.67 1.14 26.64
N LYS A 129 5.50 1.11 25.60
CA LYS A 129 6.97 1.04 25.72
C LYS A 129 7.66 2.39 25.70
N LEU A 130 6.95 3.48 25.37
CA LEU A 130 7.51 4.82 25.33
C LEU A 130 7.40 5.48 26.72
N PRO A 131 8.51 5.96 27.31
CA PRO A 131 8.46 6.82 28.50
C PRO A 131 7.57 8.04 28.27
N GLU A 132 6.84 8.47 29.31
CA GLU A 132 5.85 9.55 29.21
C GLU A 132 6.46 10.87 28.74
N ASP A 133 7.61 11.24 29.28
CA ASP A 133 8.35 12.46 28.88
C ASP A 133 8.77 12.44 27.42
N LEU A 134 9.16 11.28 26.91
CA LEU A 134 9.52 11.12 25.48
C LEU A 134 8.27 11.19 24.60
N ARG A 135 7.16 10.57 25.02
CA ARG A 135 5.87 10.63 24.33
C ARG A 135 5.42 12.07 24.15
N ASP A 136 5.42 12.85 25.23
CA ASP A 136 5.02 14.26 25.22
C ASP A 136 5.91 15.11 24.31
N ARG A 137 7.21 14.83 24.29
CA ARG A 137 8.14 15.53 23.39
C ARG A 137 7.87 15.22 21.94
N ILE A 138 7.59 13.95 21.61
CA ILE A 138 7.25 13.52 20.25
C ILE A 138 5.94 14.16 19.79
N LEU A 139 4.90 14.16 20.63
CA LEU A 139 3.63 14.79 20.30
C LEU A 139 3.74 16.29 20.09
N ARG A 140 4.52 16.99 20.93
CA ARG A 140 4.82 18.43 20.69
C ARG A 140 5.58 18.68 19.40
N LEU A 141 6.56 17.82 19.07
CA LEU A 141 7.30 17.95 17.82
C LEU A 141 6.37 17.73 16.63
N LEU A 142 5.55 16.67 16.68
CA LEU A 142 4.58 16.37 15.64
C LEU A 142 3.61 17.54 15.43
N ALA A 143 3.04 18.10 16.52
CA ALA A 143 2.16 19.26 16.46
C ALA A 143 2.80 20.54 15.88
N SER A 144 4.14 20.61 15.84
CA SER A 144 4.88 21.72 15.24
C SER A 144 5.23 21.51 13.77
N MET A 145 5.02 20.32 13.23
CA MET A 145 5.29 20.02 11.81
C MET A 145 4.14 20.54 10.94
N PRO A 146 4.43 21.03 9.74
CA PRO A 146 3.38 21.41 8.80
C PRO A 146 2.59 20.16 8.35
N GLU A 147 1.29 20.30 8.24
CA GLU A 147 0.44 19.29 7.60
C GLU A 147 0.51 19.47 6.08
N GLY A 148 0.50 18.33 5.37
CA GLY A 148 0.42 18.27 3.92
C GLY A 148 -0.96 17.81 3.47
N GLU A 149 -1.30 18.13 2.23
CA GLU A 149 -2.56 17.69 1.58
C GLU A 149 -2.29 16.66 0.47
N GLN A 150 -1.04 16.29 0.29
CA GLN A 150 -0.62 15.39 -0.78
C GLN A 150 -0.74 13.93 -0.34
N LEU A 151 -1.17 13.09 -1.28
CA LEU A 151 -1.25 11.65 -1.06
C LEU A 151 0.13 11.07 -0.74
N CYS A 152 0.20 10.31 0.33
CA CYS A 152 1.37 9.52 0.69
C CYS A 152 1.04 8.03 0.68
N HIS A 153 1.95 7.21 0.16
CA HIS A 153 1.77 5.77 0.10
C HIS A 153 1.92 5.07 1.47
N GLY A 154 2.71 5.66 2.37
CA GLY A 154 2.98 5.13 3.71
C GLY A 154 4.02 4.01 3.79
N ASP A 155 4.18 3.21 2.71
CA ASP A 155 5.19 2.13 2.62
C ASP A 155 5.85 2.11 1.23
N PHE A 156 6.32 3.28 0.76
CA PHE A 156 6.88 3.43 -0.59
C PHE A 156 8.32 2.91 -0.66
N HIS A 157 8.50 1.71 -1.18
CA HIS A 157 9.82 1.09 -1.34
C HIS A 157 9.88 0.20 -2.59
N PRO A 158 11.10 -0.20 -3.05
CA PRO A 158 11.26 -0.98 -4.29
C PRO A 158 10.53 -2.33 -4.34
N GLY A 159 10.16 -2.90 -3.18
CA GLY A 159 9.38 -4.14 -3.10
C GLY A 159 7.94 -3.95 -3.56
N ASN A 160 7.38 -2.75 -3.39
CA ASN A 160 6.01 -2.38 -3.76
C ASN A 160 5.91 -1.77 -5.18
N ILE A 161 6.97 -1.90 -5.99
CA ILE A 161 6.97 -1.50 -7.40
C ILE A 161 7.19 -2.74 -8.26
N ILE A 162 6.20 -3.10 -9.07
CA ILE A 162 6.31 -4.20 -10.04
C ILE A 162 6.71 -3.62 -11.40
N VAL A 163 7.77 -4.16 -11.98
CA VAL A 163 8.27 -3.71 -13.29
C VAL A 163 7.67 -4.59 -14.37
N THR A 164 6.71 -4.06 -15.12
CA THR A 164 6.03 -4.76 -16.20
C THR A 164 6.55 -4.33 -17.58
N GLN A 165 6.12 -5.00 -18.65
CA GLN A 165 6.39 -4.58 -20.03
C GLN A 165 5.69 -3.25 -20.39
N ARG A 166 4.59 -2.92 -19.69
CA ARG A 166 3.81 -1.67 -19.88
C ARG A 166 4.32 -0.49 -19.03
N GLY A 167 5.28 -0.76 -18.15
CA GLY A 167 5.83 0.22 -17.20
C GLY A 167 5.76 -0.26 -15.76
N PRO A 168 6.20 0.57 -14.82
CA PRO A 168 6.12 0.27 -13.39
C PRO A 168 4.68 0.38 -12.88
N VAL A 169 4.32 -0.45 -11.90
CA VAL A 169 3.02 -0.44 -11.21
C VAL A 169 3.27 -0.42 -9.71
N ILE A 170 2.61 0.48 -8.99
CA ILE A 170 2.70 0.65 -7.53
C ILE A 170 1.61 -0.20 -6.88
N ILE A 171 1.98 -1.04 -5.91
CA ILE A 171 1.07 -1.95 -5.21
C ILE A 171 1.08 -1.69 -3.70
N ASP A 172 0.07 -2.24 -2.99
CA ASP A 172 -0.04 -2.27 -1.51
C ASP A 172 -0.24 -0.89 -0.86
N TRP A 173 -1.42 -0.33 -1.04
CA TRP A 173 -1.84 1.00 -0.60
C TRP A 173 -2.55 1.02 0.77
N MET A 174 -2.49 -0.06 1.54
CA MET A 174 -3.16 -0.17 2.84
C MET A 174 -2.71 0.89 3.85
N THR A 175 -1.47 1.34 3.75
CA THR A 175 -0.84 2.32 4.65
C THR A 175 -0.89 3.76 4.15
N ALA A 176 -1.66 4.04 3.08
CA ALA A 176 -1.79 5.38 2.53
C ALA A 176 -2.40 6.38 3.53
N TYR A 177 -1.95 7.63 3.49
CA TYR A 177 -2.42 8.77 4.28
C TYR A 177 -2.25 10.08 3.51
#